data_73631f228c6b38085a6f1d9229652cda
#
_entry.id   73631f228c6b38085a6f1d9229652cda
#
_cell.length_a   1.000
_cell.length_b   1.000
_cell.length_c   1.000
_cell.angle_alpha   90.00
_cell.angle_beta   90.00
_cell.angle_gamma   90.00
#
_symmetry.space_group_name_H-M   'P 1'
#
loop_
_entity.id
_entity.type
_entity.pdbx_description
1 polymer ?
#
loop_
_entity_poly.entity_id
_entity_poly.type
_entity_poly.pdbx_seq_one_letter_code
_entity_poly.pdbx_strand_id
1 'polypeptide(L)'
;GHIEQIGYSLYLKMLEDELNALSKNEVDQKENKLDLKLNVNAFLNSELISEDRLRLELYRRLSKCEQVYEVYEIEGEIEDRFGKLDIYTKQFLSLITIKILALNKFKSISNYEQNIQFTALNDEKELIKAKSKDDDDILEAILTHLRKA
;
A
#
# COMPACT_ATOMS: atom_id res chain seq x y z
N GLY A 1 -13.91 14.18 -0.78
CA GLY A 1 -14.61 13.68 0.23
C GLY A 1 -13.89 13.24 1.46
N HIS A 2 -14.65 12.62 2.28
CA HIS A 2 -14.21 12.15 3.60
C HIS A 2 -13.06 11.15 3.50
N ILE A 3 -13.11 10.30 2.49
CA ILE A 3 -12.13 9.23 2.32
C ILE A 3 -10.73 9.78 2.07
N GLU A 4 -10.63 10.88 1.38
CA GLU A 4 -9.34 11.49 1.08
C GLU A 4 -8.67 12.06 2.32
N GLN A 5 -9.46 12.55 3.27
CA GLN A 5 -8.94 13.12 4.50
C GLN A 5 -8.50 12.07 5.52
N ILE A 6 -9.02 10.86 5.38
CA ILE A 6 -8.72 9.79 6.32
C ILE A 6 -7.34 9.17 6.03
N GLY A 7 -6.91 9.20 4.79
CA GLY A 7 -5.64 8.61 4.39
C GLY A 7 -5.72 7.11 4.21
N TYR A 8 -4.70 6.60 3.55
CA TYR A 8 -4.62 5.21 3.14
C TYR A 8 -4.71 4.21 4.31
N SER A 9 -3.88 4.43 5.33
CA SER A 9 -3.75 3.44 6.41
C SER A 9 -5.04 3.20 7.15
N LEU A 10 -5.76 4.28 7.46
CA LEU A 10 -7.00 4.17 8.20
C LEU A 10 -8.10 3.53 7.35
N TYR A 11 -8.16 3.92 6.08
CA TYR A 11 -9.17 3.37 5.19
C TYR A 11 -8.97 1.87 4.97
N LEU A 12 -7.74 1.44 4.75
CA LEU A 12 -7.43 0.02 4.63
C LEU A 12 -7.72 -0.75 5.90
N LYS A 13 -7.43 -0.14 7.05
CA LYS A 13 -7.73 -0.77 8.32
C LYS A 13 -9.22 -0.99 8.48
N MET A 14 -10.02 0.01 8.09
CA MET A 14 -11.48 -0.14 8.12
C MET A 14 -11.94 -1.27 7.21
N LEU A 15 -11.36 -1.40 6.03
CA LEU A 15 -11.67 -2.49 5.11
C LEU A 15 -11.26 -3.84 5.67
N GLU A 16 -10.09 -3.92 6.27
CA GLU A 16 -9.61 -5.15 6.87
C GLU A 16 -10.51 -5.60 8.02
N ASP A 17 -10.94 -4.66 8.85
CA ASP A 17 -11.85 -4.95 9.96
C ASP A 17 -13.18 -5.46 9.43
N GLU A 18 -13.69 -4.86 8.36
CA GLU A 18 -14.94 -5.29 7.73
C GLU A 18 -14.81 -6.70 7.15
N LEU A 19 -13.71 -6.97 6.46
CA LEU A 19 -13.45 -8.29 5.88
C LEU A 19 -13.24 -9.35 6.95
N ASN A 20 -12.55 -9.00 8.02
CA ASN A 20 -12.33 -9.92 9.14
C ASN A 20 -13.63 -10.26 9.88
N ALA A 21 -14.55 -9.32 9.95
CA ALA A 21 -15.86 -9.56 10.52
C ALA A 21 -16.66 -10.57 9.71
N LEU A 22 -16.43 -10.62 8.40
CA LEU A 22 -17.07 -11.57 7.50
C LEU A 22 -16.39 -12.93 7.50
N SER A 23 -15.11 -12.98 7.85
CA SER A 23 -14.29 -14.19 7.79
C SER A 23 -13.83 -14.60 9.19
N LYS A 24 -14.77 -14.84 10.09
CA LYS A 24 -14.46 -15.13 11.49
C LYS A 24 -13.62 -16.37 11.72
N ASN A 25 -13.53 -17.25 10.76
CA ASN A 25 -12.87 -18.55 10.93
C ASN A 25 -11.43 -18.58 10.40
N GLU A 26 -10.93 -17.50 9.85
CA GLU A 26 -9.58 -17.46 9.31
C GLU A 26 -8.62 -16.87 10.32
N VAL A 27 -8.22 -17.70 11.26
CA VAL A 27 -7.32 -17.33 12.35
C VAL A 27 -5.89 -17.17 11.85
N ASP A 28 -5.56 -17.83 10.75
CA ASP A 28 -4.19 -17.92 10.25
C ASP A 28 -3.64 -16.63 9.63
N GLN A 29 -4.50 -15.69 9.36
CA GLN A 29 -4.08 -14.41 8.75
C GLN A 29 -3.33 -13.50 9.71
N LYS A 30 -3.33 -13.82 11.00
CA LYS A 30 -2.67 -12.98 11.99
C LYS A 30 -1.16 -13.14 12.01
N GLU A 31 -0.65 -14.21 11.42
CA GLU A 31 0.78 -14.54 11.52
C GLU A 31 1.66 -13.72 10.57
N ASN A 32 1.07 -13.15 9.53
CA ASN A 32 1.84 -12.49 8.48
C ASN A 32 1.49 -11.00 8.36
N LYS A 33 1.41 -10.33 9.50
CA LYS A 33 1.11 -8.90 9.48
C LYS A 33 2.35 -8.08 9.19
N LEU A 34 2.28 -7.34 8.12
CA LEU A 34 3.27 -6.33 7.80
C LEU A 34 2.72 -4.98 8.26
N ASP A 35 3.50 -4.26 9.00
CA ASP A 35 3.12 -2.92 9.48
C ASP A 35 3.84 -1.87 8.67
N LEU A 36 3.11 -1.15 7.84
CA LEU A 36 3.65 -0.07 7.02
C LEU A 36 3.38 1.26 7.72
N LYS A 37 4.43 1.85 8.26
CA LYS A 37 4.36 3.14 8.96
C LYS A 37 5.01 4.21 8.10
N LEU A 38 4.50 4.37 6.89
CA LEU A 38 5.06 5.30 5.93
C LEU A 38 4.29 6.61 5.92
N ASN A 39 5.02 7.68 6.04
CA ASN A 39 4.46 9.02 6.01
C ASN A 39 4.46 9.54 4.57
N VAL A 40 3.53 9.03 3.77
CA VAL A 40 3.36 9.40 2.37
C VAL A 40 1.88 9.60 2.08
N ASN A 41 1.58 10.43 1.09
CA ASN A 41 0.21 10.67 0.66
C ASN A 41 -0.14 9.70 -0.47
N ALA A 42 -0.97 8.72 -0.15
CA ALA A 42 -1.31 7.67 -1.11
C ALA A 42 -2.74 7.22 -0.88
N PHE A 43 -3.56 7.37 -1.92
CA PHE A 43 -4.98 7.02 -1.86
C PHE A 43 -5.54 7.01 -3.27
N LEU A 44 -6.71 6.39 -3.44
CA LEU A 44 -7.44 6.48 -4.70
C LEU A 44 -8.14 7.84 -4.74
N ASN A 45 -7.76 8.67 -5.72
CA ASN A 45 -8.20 10.06 -5.76
C ASN A 45 -9.64 10.19 -6.26
N SER A 46 -10.49 10.90 -5.51
CA SER A 46 -11.87 11.12 -5.89
C SER A 46 -12.02 12.01 -7.12
N GLU A 47 -11.00 12.78 -7.45
CA GLU A 47 -11.01 13.55 -8.70
C GLU A 47 -10.87 12.65 -9.92
N LEU A 48 -10.25 11.50 -9.76
CA LEU A 48 -10.12 10.52 -10.84
C LEU A 48 -11.27 9.52 -10.79
N ILE A 49 -11.56 8.97 -9.64
CA ILE A 49 -12.62 7.98 -9.43
C ILE A 49 -13.65 8.59 -8.49
N SER A 50 -14.63 9.28 -9.07
CA SER A 50 -15.54 10.13 -8.31
C SER A 50 -16.55 9.38 -7.44
N GLU A 51 -16.91 8.14 -7.80
CA GLU A 51 -17.89 7.39 -7.05
C GLU A 51 -17.25 6.65 -5.87
N ASP A 52 -17.77 6.89 -4.67
CA ASP A 52 -17.28 6.23 -3.45
C ASP A 52 -17.35 4.72 -3.57
N ARG A 53 -18.44 4.21 -4.16
CA ARG A 53 -18.65 2.77 -4.33
C ARG A 53 -17.56 2.13 -5.18
N LEU A 54 -17.15 2.81 -6.24
CA LEU A 54 -16.11 2.30 -7.13
C LEU A 54 -14.74 2.32 -6.46
N ARG A 55 -14.45 3.39 -5.70
CA ARG A 55 -13.20 3.44 -4.95
C ARG A 55 -13.13 2.32 -3.90
N LEU A 56 -14.23 2.10 -3.21
CA LEU A 56 -14.30 1.04 -2.20
C LEU A 56 -14.06 -0.33 -2.83
N GLU A 57 -14.68 -0.58 -3.97
CA GLU A 57 -14.49 -1.83 -4.70
C GLU A 57 -13.04 -2.03 -5.11
N LEU A 58 -12.40 -0.99 -5.62
CA LEU A 58 -11.00 -1.06 -6.03
C LEU A 58 -10.06 -1.26 -4.83
N TYR A 59 -10.34 -0.60 -3.71
CA TYR A 59 -9.57 -0.82 -2.49
C TYR A 59 -9.66 -2.29 -2.05
N ARG A 60 -10.84 -2.88 -2.13
CA ARG A 60 -11.01 -4.30 -1.78
C ARG A 60 -10.22 -5.20 -2.72
N ARG A 61 -10.31 -4.94 -4.00
CA ARG A 61 -9.59 -5.74 -4.99
C ARG A 61 -8.08 -5.65 -4.79
N LEU A 62 -7.59 -4.44 -4.55
CA LEU A 62 -6.17 -4.21 -4.31
C LEU A 62 -5.70 -4.87 -3.02
N SER A 63 -6.51 -4.84 -1.98
CA SER A 63 -6.14 -5.46 -0.71
C SER A 63 -6.03 -6.99 -0.82
N LYS A 64 -6.69 -7.58 -1.80
CA LYS A 64 -6.66 -9.03 -2.02
C LYS A 64 -5.54 -9.47 -2.96
N CYS A 65 -4.84 -8.56 -3.58
CA CYS A 65 -3.75 -8.89 -4.49
C CYS A 65 -2.62 -9.61 -3.75
N GLU A 66 -2.17 -10.71 -4.29
CA GLU A 66 -1.05 -11.49 -3.75
C GLU A 66 0.17 -11.43 -4.63
N GLN A 67 0.00 -11.04 -5.89
CA GLN A 67 1.07 -10.96 -6.87
C GLN A 67 1.12 -9.58 -7.48
N VAL A 68 2.32 -9.13 -7.81
CA VAL A 68 2.52 -7.80 -8.39
C VAL A 68 1.79 -7.65 -9.72
N TYR A 69 1.72 -8.70 -10.52
CA TYR A 69 1.03 -8.62 -11.82
C TYR A 69 -0.46 -8.29 -11.66
N GLU A 70 -1.06 -8.69 -10.54
CA GLU A 70 -2.46 -8.37 -10.28
C GLU A 70 -2.66 -6.87 -10.08
N VAL A 71 -1.70 -6.23 -9.44
CA VAL A 71 -1.72 -4.77 -9.27
C VAL A 71 -1.62 -4.08 -10.62
N TYR A 72 -0.75 -4.55 -11.49
CA TYR A 72 -0.59 -3.98 -12.83
C TYR A 72 -1.86 -4.13 -13.67
N GLU A 73 -2.57 -5.25 -13.52
CA GLU A 73 -3.84 -5.44 -14.23
C GLU A 73 -4.88 -4.43 -13.78
N ILE A 74 -4.96 -4.20 -12.47
CA ILE A 74 -5.90 -3.22 -11.92
C ILE A 74 -5.51 -1.81 -12.34
N GLU A 75 -4.20 -1.51 -12.35
CA GLU A 75 -3.71 -0.22 -12.83
C GLU A 75 -4.17 0.05 -14.27
N GLY A 76 -3.98 -0.94 -15.14
CA GLY A 76 -4.43 -0.82 -16.54
C GLY A 76 -5.92 -0.60 -16.65
N GLU A 77 -6.71 -1.30 -15.83
CA GLU A 77 -8.14 -1.15 -15.81
C GLU A 77 -8.56 0.26 -15.36
N ILE A 78 -7.88 0.81 -14.36
CA ILE A 78 -8.15 2.17 -13.89
C ILE A 78 -7.86 3.17 -15.01
N GLU A 79 -6.72 3.02 -15.68
CA GLU A 79 -6.35 3.92 -16.76
C GLU A 79 -7.35 3.84 -17.92
N ASP A 80 -7.81 2.65 -18.26
CA ASP A 80 -8.78 2.46 -19.34
C ASP A 80 -10.14 3.09 -19.01
N ARG A 81 -10.56 2.99 -17.76
CA ARG A 81 -11.89 3.47 -17.35
C ARG A 81 -11.92 4.93 -16.96
N PHE A 82 -10.87 5.41 -16.32
CA PHE A 82 -10.89 6.73 -15.70
C PHE A 82 -9.85 7.69 -16.27
N GLY A 83 -8.87 7.19 -17.01
CA GLY A 83 -7.85 8.01 -17.60
C GLY A 83 -6.51 7.96 -16.89
N LYS A 84 -5.64 8.88 -17.23
CA LYS A 84 -4.28 8.92 -16.70
C LYS A 84 -4.27 9.00 -15.18
N LEU A 85 -3.47 8.18 -14.55
CA LEU A 85 -3.35 8.16 -13.09
C LEU A 85 -2.71 9.44 -12.57
N ASP A 86 -3.28 9.97 -11.50
CA ASP A 86 -2.67 11.05 -10.75
C ASP A 86 -1.60 10.49 -9.80
N ILE A 87 -0.83 11.39 -9.20
CA ILE A 87 0.28 10.96 -8.35
C ILE A 87 -0.18 10.20 -7.10
N TYR A 88 -1.30 10.59 -6.50
CA TYR A 88 -1.78 9.92 -5.29
C TYR A 88 -2.23 8.50 -5.56
N THR A 89 -2.91 8.28 -6.68
CA THR A 89 -3.32 6.94 -7.09
C THR A 89 -2.11 6.07 -7.40
N LYS A 90 -1.13 6.63 -8.11
CA LYS A 90 0.12 5.91 -8.39
C LYS A 90 0.84 5.50 -7.10
N GLN A 91 0.91 6.41 -6.14
CA GLN A 91 1.57 6.14 -4.87
C GLN A 91 0.83 5.08 -4.06
N PHE A 92 -0.50 5.06 -4.16
CA PHE A 92 -1.27 4.01 -3.53
C PHE A 92 -0.95 2.64 -4.14
N LEU A 93 -0.89 2.55 -5.45
CA LEU A 93 -0.52 1.30 -6.12
C LEU A 93 0.89 0.86 -5.74
N SER A 94 1.80 1.81 -5.56
CA SER A 94 3.14 1.51 -5.08
C SER A 94 3.13 0.93 -3.67
N LEU A 95 2.26 1.43 -2.79
CA LEU A 95 2.12 0.88 -1.44
C LEU A 95 1.63 -0.56 -1.47
N ILE A 96 0.68 -0.86 -2.34
CA ILE A 96 0.19 -2.24 -2.47
C ILE A 96 1.31 -3.16 -2.97
N THR A 97 2.08 -2.69 -3.94
CA THR A 97 3.23 -3.45 -4.45
C THR A 97 4.26 -3.70 -3.34
N ILE A 98 4.54 -2.68 -2.53
CA ILE A 98 5.44 -2.80 -1.38
C ILE A 98 4.92 -3.87 -0.42
N LYS A 99 3.63 -3.82 -0.11
CA LYS A 99 3.01 -4.80 0.78
C LYS A 99 3.23 -6.22 0.27
N ILE A 100 3.00 -6.44 -1.02
CA ILE A 100 3.14 -7.76 -1.63
C ILE A 100 4.60 -8.24 -1.55
N LEU A 101 5.54 -7.37 -1.90
CA LEU A 101 6.95 -7.74 -1.94
C LEU A 101 7.55 -7.94 -0.55
N ALA A 102 7.06 -7.22 0.44
CA ALA A 102 7.60 -7.26 1.79
C ALA A 102 6.95 -8.32 2.69
N LEU A 103 5.78 -8.80 2.30
CA LEU A 103 5.06 -9.78 3.11
C LEU A 103 5.90 -11.05 3.30
N ASN A 104 5.95 -11.54 4.53
CA ASN A 104 6.74 -12.71 4.92
C ASN A 104 8.25 -12.50 4.93
N LYS A 105 8.70 -11.27 4.70
CA LYS A 105 10.13 -10.92 4.78
C LYS A 105 10.41 -9.91 5.87
N PHE A 106 9.46 -9.02 6.11
CA PHE A 106 9.63 -7.94 7.07
C PHE A 106 8.41 -7.84 7.99
N LYS A 107 8.66 -7.39 9.22
CA LYS A 107 7.60 -7.05 10.18
C LYS A 107 7.06 -5.67 9.92
N SER A 108 7.95 -4.73 9.59
CA SER A 108 7.55 -3.34 9.40
C SER A 108 8.52 -2.60 8.50
N ILE A 109 8.00 -1.57 7.87
CA ILE A 109 8.78 -0.60 7.12
C ILE A 109 8.27 0.76 7.56
N SER A 110 9.18 1.60 8.00
CA SER A 110 8.83 2.95 8.47
C SER A 110 9.78 3.97 7.87
N ASN A 111 9.37 5.23 7.89
CA ASN A 111 10.26 6.28 7.45
C ASN A 111 10.13 7.51 8.33
N TYR A 112 11.21 8.25 8.42
CA TYR A 112 11.25 9.60 8.95
C TYR A 112 11.93 10.44 7.88
N GLU A 113 11.14 11.27 7.18
CA GLU A 113 11.59 11.97 5.99
C GLU A 113 12.20 10.96 5.01
N GLN A 114 13.44 11.16 4.56
CA GLN A 114 14.10 10.28 3.59
C GLN A 114 14.78 9.07 4.21
N ASN A 115 14.77 8.95 5.52
CA ASN A 115 15.38 7.82 6.21
C ASN A 115 14.35 6.70 6.37
N ILE A 116 14.69 5.53 5.88
CA ILE A 116 13.77 4.39 5.85
C ILE A 116 14.35 3.25 6.66
N GLN A 117 13.53 2.66 7.52
CA GLN A 117 13.93 1.53 8.33
C GLN A 117 13.10 0.31 8.00
N PHE A 118 13.78 -0.78 7.69
CA PHE A 118 13.16 -2.09 7.51
C PHE A 118 13.43 -2.92 8.75
N THR A 119 12.38 -3.52 9.30
CA THR A 119 12.52 -4.45 10.42
C THR A 119 12.17 -5.84 9.91
N ALA A 120 13.15 -6.73 9.91
CA ALA A 120 12.95 -8.11 9.46
C ALA A 120 12.14 -8.92 10.46
N LEU A 121 11.72 -10.12 10.05
CA LEU A 121 10.94 -11.00 10.92
C LEU A 121 11.70 -11.39 12.18
N ASN A 122 13.02 -11.44 12.12
CA ASN A 122 13.88 -11.77 13.27
C ASN A 122 14.27 -10.52 14.07
N ASP A 123 13.61 -9.39 13.82
CA ASP A 123 13.84 -8.12 14.49
C ASP A 123 15.13 -7.40 14.09
N GLU A 124 15.87 -7.91 13.12
CA GLU A 124 17.02 -7.19 12.59
C GLU A 124 16.54 -5.96 11.82
N LYS A 125 17.28 -4.88 11.98
CA LYS A 125 16.92 -3.60 11.37
C LYS A 125 17.93 -3.20 10.32
N GLU A 126 17.42 -2.65 9.24
CA GLU A 126 18.23 -2.16 8.13
C GLU A 126 17.76 -0.76 7.78
N LEU A 127 18.72 0.15 7.62
CA LEU A 127 18.43 1.55 7.32
C LEU A 127 18.90 1.87 5.91
N ILE A 128 18.05 2.52 5.15
CA ILE A 128 18.40 3.05 3.84
C ILE A 128 17.96 4.51 3.76
N LYS A 129 18.44 5.19 2.73
CA LYS A 129 18.14 6.59 2.54
C LYS A 129 17.63 6.82 1.12
N ALA A 130 16.49 7.51 1.01
CA ALA A 130 15.96 7.90 -0.29
C ALA A 130 16.71 9.12 -0.82
N LYS A 131 16.51 9.42 -2.10
CA LYS A 131 17.11 10.57 -2.75
C LYS A 131 16.70 11.88 -2.10
N SER A 132 15.46 11.96 -1.67
CA SER A 132 14.88 13.13 -1.05
C SER A 132 13.76 12.69 -0.11
N LYS A 133 13.15 13.67 0.56
CA LYS A 133 12.01 13.40 1.43
C LYS A 133 10.68 13.39 0.67
N ASP A 134 10.71 13.54 -0.64
CA ASP A 134 9.50 13.49 -1.47
C ASP A 134 8.91 12.07 -1.47
N ASP A 135 7.59 11.98 -1.48
CA ASP A 135 6.89 10.70 -1.39
C ASP A 135 7.31 9.72 -2.45
N ASP A 136 7.42 10.16 -3.69
CA ASP A 136 7.79 9.29 -4.80
C ASP A 136 9.22 8.74 -4.65
N ASP A 137 10.15 9.54 -4.17
CA ASP A 137 11.53 9.09 -3.94
C ASP A 137 11.60 8.11 -2.79
N ILE A 138 10.80 8.32 -1.74
CA ILE A 138 10.73 7.38 -0.62
C ILE A 138 10.19 6.02 -1.10
N LEU A 139 9.09 6.04 -1.84
CA LEU A 139 8.48 4.81 -2.34
C LEU A 139 9.40 4.09 -3.32
N GLU A 140 10.07 4.82 -4.18
CA GLU A 140 11.02 4.24 -5.12
C GLU A 140 12.20 3.56 -4.42
N ALA A 141 12.73 4.20 -3.39
CA ALA A 141 13.83 3.61 -2.62
C ALA A 141 13.41 2.31 -1.97
N ILE A 142 12.20 2.26 -1.42
CA ILE A 142 11.68 1.05 -0.79
C ILE A 142 11.50 -0.07 -1.83
N LEU A 143 10.89 0.26 -2.96
CA LEU A 143 10.66 -0.73 -4.02
C LEU A 143 11.96 -1.28 -4.57
N THR A 144 12.94 -0.41 -4.79
CA THR A 144 14.25 -0.82 -5.30
C THR A 144 14.93 -1.77 -4.31
N HIS A 145 14.87 -1.45 -3.04
CA HIS A 145 15.46 -2.29 -2.00
C HIS A 145 14.78 -3.66 -1.92
N LEU A 146 13.46 -3.67 -1.98
CA LEU A 146 12.70 -4.93 -1.92
C LEU A 146 12.98 -5.83 -3.14
N ARG A 147 13.18 -5.24 -4.31
CA ARG A 147 13.46 -6.01 -5.52
C ARG A 147 14.84 -6.65 -5.51
N LYS A 148 15.76 -6.12 -4.72
CA LYS A 148 17.09 -6.70 -4.57
C LYS A 148 17.15 -7.81 -3.53
N ALA A 149 16.18 -7.83 -2.65
CA ALA A 149 16.16 -8.78 -1.53
C ALA A 149 15.80 -10.21 -1.94
#